data_be856b5af508a89d0c9622530d3c287c
#
_entry.id   be856b5af508a89d0c9622530d3c287c
#
_cell.length_a   1.000
_cell.length_b   1.000
_cell.length_c   1.000
_cell.angle_alpha   90.00
_cell.angle_beta   90.00
_cell.angle_gamma   90.00
#
_symmetry.space_group_name_H-M   'P 1'
#
loop_
_entity.id
_entity.type
_entity.pdbx_description
1 polymer ?
#
loop_
_entity_poly.entity_id
_entity_poly.type
_entity_poly.pdbx_seq_one_letter_code
_entity_poly.pdbx_strand_id
1 'polypeptide(L)'
;MEPSKVKKEKNGNASELTAILRARQKVELVKVPLFVEMVEEALENNMSVVVFCNFTETIEALSQRLNTKCIVNGEAKYAKARQQNIDDFQADKQRIILVNIQAGGAGLSLHDLNGNHPRMSLISPSYSAVLMRQATGRVWRDSAKSKSIQKIVFVAKTVEEKVCDSVKLKLENMDLLNDGDLTT
;
A
#
# COMPACT_ATOMS: atom_id res chain seq x y z
N MET A 1 -15.01 -22.95 38.36
CA MET A 1 -14.80 -22.40 37.02
C MET A 1 -13.34 -21.98 36.90
N GLU A 2 -12.52 -22.74 36.17
CA GLU A 2 -11.06 -22.62 36.17
C GLU A 2 -10.56 -21.42 35.41
N PRO A 3 -9.79 -20.48 36.02
CA PRO A 3 -9.24 -19.31 35.32
C PRO A 3 -8.09 -19.64 34.37
N SER A 4 -7.60 -20.87 34.36
CA SER A 4 -6.40 -21.29 33.62
C SER A 4 -6.63 -21.55 32.12
N LYS A 5 -7.84 -21.92 31.68
CA LYS A 5 -8.14 -22.22 30.27
C LYS A 5 -8.25 -20.96 29.40
N VAL A 6 -8.84 -19.89 29.94
CA VAL A 6 -9.02 -18.61 29.19
C VAL A 6 -7.67 -17.88 28.92
N LYS A 7 -6.69 -18.02 29.84
CA LYS A 7 -5.35 -17.43 29.62
C LYS A 7 -4.52 -18.19 28.59
N LYS A 8 -4.70 -19.51 28.45
CA LYS A 8 -3.98 -20.34 27.46
C LYS A 8 -4.48 -20.07 26.03
N GLU A 9 -5.79 -19.91 25.83
CA GLU A 9 -6.35 -19.58 24.51
C GLU A 9 -5.95 -18.18 24.04
N LYS A 10 -5.94 -17.18 24.94
CA LYS A 10 -5.47 -15.82 24.58
C LYS A 10 -3.99 -15.77 24.21
N ASN A 11 -3.14 -16.54 24.86
CA ASN A 11 -1.71 -16.59 24.55
C ASN A 11 -1.42 -17.39 23.26
N GLY A 12 -2.21 -18.42 22.94
CA GLY A 12 -2.11 -19.17 21.69
C GLY A 12 -2.43 -18.29 20.49
N ASN A 13 -3.55 -17.57 20.52
CA ASN A 13 -3.96 -16.66 19.44
C ASN A 13 -2.99 -15.48 19.24
N ALA A 14 -2.44 -14.93 20.31
CA ALA A 14 -1.44 -13.85 20.20
C ALA A 14 -0.13 -14.33 19.54
N SER A 15 0.30 -15.57 19.83
CA SER A 15 1.47 -16.19 19.21
C SER A 15 1.26 -16.46 17.71
N GLU A 16 0.08 -16.95 17.33
CA GLU A 16 -0.28 -17.22 15.94
C GLU A 16 -0.37 -15.93 15.11
N LEU A 17 -1.03 -14.91 15.62
CA LEU A 17 -1.10 -13.60 14.98
C LEU A 17 0.28 -12.97 14.77
N THR A 18 1.18 -13.12 15.75
CA THR A 18 2.55 -12.64 15.65
C THR A 18 3.33 -13.40 14.57
N ALA A 19 3.15 -14.71 14.47
CA ALA A 19 3.77 -15.54 13.45
C ALA A 19 3.30 -15.14 12.03
N ILE A 20 1.99 -14.92 11.85
CA ILE A 20 1.41 -14.45 10.58
C ILE A 20 1.98 -13.07 10.21
N LEU A 21 2.06 -12.14 11.17
CA LEU A 21 2.61 -10.81 10.92
C LEU A 21 4.07 -10.87 10.47
N ARG A 22 4.90 -11.66 11.14
CA ARG A 22 6.30 -11.88 10.77
C ARG A 22 6.45 -12.54 9.39
N ALA A 23 5.59 -13.50 9.06
CA ALA A 23 5.58 -14.13 7.75
C ALA A 23 5.27 -13.10 6.65
N ARG A 24 4.25 -12.26 6.84
CA ARG A 24 3.90 -11.18 5.91
C ARG A 24 5.03 -10.18 5.72
N GLN A 25 5.69 -9.78 6.81
CA GLN A 25 6.82 -8.86 6.77
C GLN A 25 7.97 -9.43 5.93
N LYS A 26 8.31 -10.71 6.14
CA LYS A 26 9.34 -11.39 5.34
C LYS A 26 8.95 -11.49 3.86
N VAL A 27 7.70 -11.85 3.57
CA VAL A 27 7.22 -11.94 2.17
C VAL A 27 7.25 -10.57 1.49
N GLU A 28 6.88 -9.50 2.18
CA GLU A 28 6.94 -8.15 1.62
C GLU A 28 8.38 -7.71 1.34
N LEU A 29 9.34 -8.03 2.24
CA LEU A 29 10.77 -7.76 2.01
C LEU A 29 11.35 -8.53 0.81
N VAL A 30 10.92 -9.77 0.60
CA VAL A 30 11.36 -10.57 -0.57
C VAL A 30 10.96 -9.92 -1.90
N LYS A 31 9.89 -9.13 -1.93
CA LYS A 31 9.44 -8.40 -3.12
C LYS A 31 10.25 -7.15 -3.46
N VAL A 32 11.13 -6.69 -2.57
CA VAL A 32 11.89 -5.45 -2.79
C VAL A 32 12.61 -5.43 -4.14
N PRO A 33 13.35 -6.48 -4.59
CA PRO A 33 13.95 -6.48 -5.90
C PRO A 33 12.95 -6.31 -7.05
N LEU A 34 11.80 -6.98 -6.96
CA LEU A 34 10.73 -6.87 -7.97
C LEU A 34 10.13 -5.47 -8.00
N PHE A 35 9.91 -4.86 -6.84
CA PHE A 35 9.42 -3.47 -6.79
C PHE A 35 10.42 -2.50 -7.43
N VAL A 36 11.74 -2.70 -7.20
CA VAL A 36 12.79 -1.88 -7.82
C VAL A 36 12.73 -1.98 -9.33
N GLU A 37 12.70 -3.20 -9.87
CA GLU A 37 12.62 -3.46 -11.33
C GLU A 37 11.37 -2.79 -11.93
N MET A 38 10.20 -2.97 -11.31
CA MET A 38 8.94 -2.36 -11.80
C MET A 38 8.95 -0.84 -11.73
N VAL A 39 9.61 -0.26 -10.72
CA VAL A 39 9.77 1.20 -10.60
C VAL A 39 10.68 1.72 -11.69
N GLU A 40 11.83 1.08 -11.92
CA GLU A 40 12.80 1.47 -12.96
C GLU A 40 12.16 1.41 -14.35
N GLU A 41 11.45 0.31 -14.67
CA GLU A 41 10.68 0.17 -15.91
C GLU A 41 9.65 1.30 -16.09
N ALA A 42 8.93 1.65 -15.03
CA ALA A 42 7.94 2.71 -15.09
C ALA A 42 8.56 4.09 -15.32
N LEU A 43 9.71 4.36 -14.70
CA LEU A 43 10.45 5.60 -14.91
C LEU A 43 10.98 5.72 -16.35
N GLU A 44 11.48 4.63 -16.93
CA GLU A 44 11.89 4.56 -18.35
C GLU A 44 10.72 4.85 -19.28
N ASN A 45 9.51 4.42 -18.92
CA ASN A 45 8.26 4.72 -19.63
C ASN A 45 7.67 6.10 -19.28
N ASN A 46 8.47 6.99 -18.73
CA ASN A 46 8.09 8.35 -18.35
C ASN A 46 6.94 8.45 -17.33
N MET A 47 6.72 7.43 -16.51
CA MET A 47 5.71 7.43 -15.45
C MET A 47 6.29 7.87 -14.11
N SER A 48 5.49 8.45 -13.24
CA SER A 48 5.82 8.61 -11.81
C SER A 48 5.17 7.49 -10.99
N VAL A 49 5.86 7.01 -9.94
CA VAL A 49 5.49 5.79 -9.25
C VAL A 49 5.19 6.05 -7.77
N VAL A 50 4.05 5.51 -7.32
CA VAL A 50 3.66 5.44 -5.91
C VAL A 50 3.76 3.99 -5.46
N VAL A 51 4.58 3.69 -4.45
CA VAL A 51 4.70 2.34 -3.89
C VAL A 51 4.05 2.31 -2.52
N PHE A 52 2.98 1.53 -2.37
CA PHE A 52 2.30 1.31 -1.09
C PHE A 52 2.79 0.02 -0.44
N CYS A 53 3.38 0.16 0.76
CA CYS A 53 3.87 -0.95 1.57
C CYS A 53 3.18 -1.00 2.92
N ASN A 54 3.13 -2.18 3.53
CA ASN A 54 2.57 -2.36 4.87
C ASN A 54 3.60 -2.10 5.98
N PHE A 55 4.90 -2.34 5.71
CA PHE A 55 5.94 -2.35 6.73
C PHE A 55 7.01 -1.29 6.47
N THR A 56 7.44 -0.63 7.55
CA THR A 56 8.48 0.41 7.51
C THR A 56 9.82 -0.14 6.99
N GLU A 57 10.19 -1.35 7.37
CA GLU A 57 11.42 -2.00 6.91
C GLU A 57 11.47 -2.16 5.38
N THR A 58 10.33 -2.48 4.75
CA THR A 58 10.24 -2.55 3.29
C THR A 58 10.41 -1.18 2.65
N ILE A 59 9.80 -0.15 3.24
CA ILE A 59 9.95 1.24 2.79
C ILE A 59 11.42 1.69 2.89
N GLU A 60 12.09 1.39 3.99
CA GLU A 60 13.50 1.72 4.18
C GLU A 60 14.42 1.00 3.19
N ALA A 61 14.17 -0.30 2.95
CA ALA A 61 14.91 -1.06 1.95
C ALA A 61 14.71 -0.52 0.53
N LEU A 62 13.49 -0.14 0.16
CA LEU A 62 13.18 0.50 -1.12
C LEU A 62 13.81 1.90 -1.22
N SER A 63 13.74 2.70 -0.16
CA SER A 63 14.35 4.03 -0.09
C SER A 63 15.85 3.99 -0.38
N GLN A 64 16.55 3.02 0.19
CA GLN A 64 17.98 2.82 -0.04
C GLN A 64 18.27 2.40 -1.49
N ARG A 65 17.53 1.42 -2.02
CA ARG A 65 17.79 0.87 -3.37
C ARG A 65 17.42 1.84 -4.48
N LEU A 66 16.31 2.58 -4.32
CA LEU A 66 15.83 3.57 -5.29
C LEU A 66 16.44 4.96 -5.07
N ASN A 67 17.32 5.11 -4.07
CA ASN A 67 17.93 6.38 -3.68
C ASN A 67 16.90 7.53 -3.55
N THR A 68 15.74 7.26 -2.93
CA THR A 68 14.69 8.24 -2.71
C THR A 68 14.46 8.48 -1.23
N LYS A 69 14.28 9.75 -0.84
CA LYS A 69 13.85 10.17 0.50
C LYS A 69 12.39 10.63 0.54
N CYS A 70 11.70 10.51 -0.58
CA CYS A 70 10.29 10.90 -0.70
C CYS A 70 9.40 9.81 -0.07
N ILE A 71 9.18 9.92 1.24
CA ILE A 71 8.50 8.92 2.06
C ILE A 71 7.31 9.55 2.78
N VAL A 72 6.19 8.85 2.79
CA VAL A 72 5.01 9.13 3.61
C VAL A 72 4.80 7.96 4.57
N ASN A 73 5.13 8.14 5.83
CA ASN A 73 4.96 7.16 6.89
C ASN A 73 4.35 7.82 8.14
N GLY A 74 3.65 7.04 8.96
CA GLY A 74 3.03 7.50 10.21
C GLY A 74 4.00 7.72 11.36
N GLU A 75 5.27 7.30 11.24
CA GLU A 75 6.27 7.47 12.29
C GLU A 75 6.71 8.94 12.42
N ALA A 76 7.00 9.36 13.67
CA ALA A 76 7.36 10.75 14.00
C ALA A 76 8.56 11.28 13.21
N LYS A 77 9.55 10.41 12.90
CA LYS A 77 10.74 10.78 12.12
C LYS A 77 10.42 11.28 10.69
N TYR A 78 9.28 10.86 10.12
CA TYR A 78 8.85 11.27 8.79
C TYR A 78 7.83 12.42 8.79
N ALA A 79 7.27 12.77 9.96
CA ALA A 79 6.16 13.72 10.07
C ALA A 79 6.50 15.11 9.50
N LYS A 80 7.71 15.60 9.76
CA LYS A 80 8.15 16.94 9.32
C LYS A 80 8.28 17.05 7.80
N ALA A 81 8.72 15.99 7.13
CA ALA A 81 8.93 15.99 5.67
C ALA A 81 7.69 15.56 4.88
N ARG A 82 6.65 15.06 5.56
CA ARG A 82 5.49 14.45 4.91
C ARG A 82 4.83 15.33 3.86
N GLN A 83 4.48 16.57 4.24
CA GLN A 83 3.79 17.47 3.32
C GLN A 83 4.71 17.88 2.18
N GLN A 84 5.97 18.22 2.46
CA GLN A 84 6.95 18.57 1.45
C GLN A 84 7.16 17.42 0.42
N ASN A 85 7.24 16.17 0.89
CA ASN A 85 7.37 15.00 0.01
C ASN A 85 6.16 14.84 -0.92
N ILE A 86 4.95 15.09 -0.42
CA ILE A 86 3.72 15.05 -1.22
C ILE A 86 3.76 16.18 -2.28
N ASP A 87 4.10 17.40 -1.87
CA ASP A 87 4.15 18.57 -2.73
C ASP A 87 5.23 18.40 -3.83
N ASP A 88 6.40 17.88 -3.47
CA ASP A 88 7.48 17.62 -4.43
C ASP A 88 7.12 16.51 -5.43
N PHE A 89 6.40 15.48 -5.00
CA PHE A 89 5.87 14.45 -5.90
C PHE A 89 4.80 15.03 -6.84
N GLN A 90 3.90 15.86 -6.33
CA GLN A 90 2.85 16.50 -7.13
C GLN A 90 3.41 17.54 -8.12
N ALA A 91 4.49 18.21 -7.74
CA ALA A 91 5.19 19.16 -8.62
C ALA A 91 6.14 18.49 -9.62
N ASP A 92 6.14 17.15 -9.71
CA ASP A 92 7.05 16.35 -10.55
C ASP A 92 8.55 16.54 -10.26
N LYS A 93 8.90 17.12 -9.09
CA LYS A 93 10.29 17.21 -8.61
C LYS A 93 10.81 15.85 -8.13
N GLN A 94 9.91 15.01 -7.64
CA GLN A 94 10.17 13.63 -7.28
C GLN A 94 9.29 12.71 -8.13
N ARG A 95 9.89 11.69 -8.72
CA ARG A 95 9.19 10.74 -9.58
C ARG A 95 8.78 9.46 -8.85
N ILE A 96 9.29 9.26 -7.64
CA ILE A 96 9.02 8.10 -6.79
C ILE A 96 8.57 8.61 -5.43
N ILE A 97 7.47 8.07 -4.91
CA ILE A 97 7.03 8.26 -3.54
C ILE A 97 6.71 6.91 -2.88
N LEU A 98 7.28 6.67 -1.70
CA LEU A 98 7.06 5.47 -0.90
C LEU A 98 6.06 5.78 0.21
N VAL A 99 5.00 5.00 0.32
CA VAL A 99 3.88 5.28 1.21
C VAL A 99 3.59 4.08 2.10
N ASN A 100 3.57 4.27 3.42
CA ASN A 100 2.96 3.30 4.30
C ASN A 100 1.43 3.33 4.09
N ILE A 101 0.83 2.17 3.77
CA ILE A 101 -0.58 2.09 3.38
C ILE A 101 -1.52 2.60 4.49
N GLN A 102 -1.15 2.43 5.77
CA GLN A 102 -1.92 2.94 6.91
C GLN A 102 -1.80 4.45 7.04
N ALA A 103 -0.60 5.00 6.81
CA ALA A 103 -0.37 6.44 6.85
C ALA A 103 -0.98 7.16 5.63
N GLY A 104 -1.15 6.46 4.52
CA GLY A 104 -1.79 6.94 3.30
C GLY A 104 -3.30 7.17 3.41
N GLY A 105 -3.94 6.71 4.51
CA GLY A 105 -5.40 6.78 4.69
C GLY A 105 -5.98 8.19 4.80
N ALA A 106 -5.24 9.18 5.28
CA ALA A 106 -5.73 10.54 5.50
C ALA A 106 -5.30 11.50 4.38
N GLY A 107 -6.25 11.86 3.51
CA GLY A 107 -6.17 13.08 2.68
C GLY A 107 -5.10 13.13 1.58
N LEU A 108 -4.39 12.03 1.26
CA LEU A 108 -3.39 12.04 0.19
C LEU A 108 -4.06 12.18 -1.18
N SER A 109 -3.49 13.05 -2.00
CA SER A 109 -3.82 13.19 -3.41
C SER A 109 -2.53 13.02 -4.21
N LEU A 110 -2.41 11.94 -4.97
CA LEU A 110 -1.19 11.55 -5.69
C LEU A 110 -1.45 11.32 -7.20
N HIS A 111 -2.63 11.73 -7.67
CA HIS A 111 -2.95 11.69 -9.11
C HIS A 111 -2.17 12.75 -9.89
N ASP A 112 -2.07 12.57 -11.18
CA ASP A 112 -1.35 13.50 -12.03
C ASP A 112 -2.12 14.82 -12.19
N LEU A 113 -1.52 15.92 -11.74
CA LEU A 113 -2.07 17.27 -11.82
C LEU A 113 -1.56 18.04 -13.06
N ASN A 114 -0.42 17.64 -13.62
CA ASN A 114 0.31 18.41 -14.61
C ASN A 114 0.19 17.84 -16.04
N GLY A 115 -0.09 16.52 -16.15
CA GLY A 115 -0.13 15.82 -17.44
C GLY A 115 1.25 15.39 -17.97
N ASN A 116 2.32 15.65 -17.22
CA ASN A 116 3.69 15.37 -17.67
C ASN A 116 4.08 13.90 -17.47
N HIS A 117 3.61 13.30 -16.39
CA HIS A 117 4.02 11.97 -15.97
C HIS A 117 2.81 11.16 -15.49
N PRO A 118 2.27 10.25 -16.32
CA PRO A 118 1.23 9.34 -15.89
C PRO A 118 1.64 8.59 -14.60
N ARG A 119 0.69 8.32 -13.73
CA ARG A 119 0.97 7.72 -12.43
C ARG A 119 0.82 6.19 -12.49
N MET A 120 1.80 5.49 -11.93
CA MET A 120 1.67 4.06 -11.62
C MET A 120 1.63 3.88 -10.10
N SER A 121 0.71 3.06 -9.60
CA SER A 121 0.77 2.59 -8.22
C SER A 121 1.10 1.10 -8.15
N LEU A 122 2.07 0.77 -7.31
CA LEU A 122 2.43 -0.59 -6.93
C LEU A 122 1.97 -0.80 -5.48
N ILE A 123 1.08 -1.76 -5.26
CA ILE A 123 0.41 -1.91 -3.97
C ILE A 123 0.71 -3.29 -3.41
N SER A 124 1.35 -3.34 -2.23
CA SER A 124 1.49 -4.56 -1.45
C SER A 124 0.16 -4.91 -0.77
N PRO A 125 -0.31 -6.16 -0.81
CA PRO A 125 -1.62 -6.53 -0.26
C PRO A 125 -1.74 -6.26 1.23
N SER A 126 -2.90 -5.73 1.65
CA SER A 126 -3.27 -5.55 3.05
C SER A 126 -4.59 -6.25 3.35
N TYR A 127 -4.77 -6.79 4.56
CA TYR A 127 -6.04 -7.41 4.98
C TYR A 127 -7.21 -6.42 5.08
N SER A 128 -6.93 -5.14 5.09
CA SER A 128 -7.94 -4.09 5.11
C SER A 128 -8.39 -3.74 3.69
N ALA A 129 -9.58 -4.17 3.31
CA ALA A 129 -10.20 -3.79 2.05
C ALA A 129 -10.36 -2.26 1.94
N VAL A 130 -10.65 -1.59 3.06
CA VAL A 130 -10.75 -0.13 3.12
C VAL A 130 -9.43 0.54 2.74
N LEU A 131 -8.29 0.08 3.31
CA LEU A 131 -6.97 0.63 2.97
C LEU A 131 -6.61 0.35 1.50
N MET A 132 -6.93 -0.84 0.98
CA MET A 132 -6.70 -1.18 -0.42
C MET A 132 -7.50 -0.27 -1.35
N ARG A 133 -8.81 -0.08 -1.08
CA ARG A 133 -9.66 0.84 -1.84
C ARG A 133 -9.18 2.29 -1.75
N GLN A 134 -8.74 2.73 -0.58
CA GLN A 134 -8.16 4.05 -0.41
C GLN A 134 -6.87 4.21 -1.21
N ALA A 135 -5.95 3.25 -1.17
CA ALA A 135 -4.69 3.30 -1.91
C ALA A 135 -4.94 3.42 -3.42
N THR A 136 -5.86 2.64 -3.99
CA THR A 136 -6.24 2.75 -5.40
C THR A 136 -6.83 4.11 -5.73
N GLY A 137 -7.71 4.67 -4.90
CA GLY A 137 -8.33 5.99 -5.09
C GLY A 137 -7.37 7.18 -4.90
N ARG A 138 -6.14 6.99 -4.41
CA ARG A 138 -5.17 8.09 -4.24
C ARG A 138 -4.49 8.50 -5.53
N VAL A 139 -4.35 7.58 -6.45
CA VAL A 139 -3.61 7.77 -7.71
C VAL A 139 -4.56 8.04 -8.88
N TRP A 140 -5.79 7.56 -8.78
CA TRP A 140 -6.84 7.82 -9.77
C TRP A 140 -7.87 8.80 -9.24
N ARG A 141 -8.20 9.82 -10.03
CA ARG A 141 -9.30 10.78 -9.79
C ARG A 141 -9.79 11.32 -11.12
N ASP A 142 -11.05 11.75 -11.15
CA ASP A 142 -11.66 12.36 -12.33
C ASP A 142 -10.93 13.64 -12.79
N SER A 143 -10.28 14.33 -11.85
CA SER A 143 -9.46 15.53 -12.12
C SER A 143 -8.04 15.23 -12.61
N ALA A 144 -7.65 13.96 -12.72
CA ALA A 144 -6.32 13.58 -13.21
C ALA A 144 -6.14 13.96 -14.67
N LYS A 145 -4.98 14.51 -15.01
CA LYS A 145 -4.63 14.93 -16.39
C LYS A 145 -4.19 13.76 -17.27
N SER A 146 -3.83 12.62 -16.68
CA SER A 146 -3.45 11.42 -17.40
C SER A 146 -4.08 10.17 -16.77
N LYS A 147 -4.09 9.07 -17.53
CA LYS A 147 -4.53 7.75 -17.01
C LYS A 147 -3.52 7.23 -16.00
N SER A 148 -4.01 6.48 -15.00
CA SER A 148 -3.16 5.80 -14.04
C SER A 148 -3.20 4.28 -14.24
N ILE A 149 -2.07 3.62 -13.91
CA ILE A 149 -1.96 2.16 -13.87
C ILE A 149 -1.84 1.75 -12.41
N GLN A 150 -2.59 0.75 -12.01
CA GLN A 150 -2.58 0.23 -10.65
C GLN A 150 -2.29 -1.27 -10.67
N LYS A 151 -1.24 -1.68 -9.96
CA LYS A 151 -0.82 -3.08 -9.87
C LYS A 151 -0.77 -3.52 -8.40
N ILE A 152 -1.49 -4.58 -8.07
CA ILE A 152 -1.37 -5.27 -6.78
C ILE A 152 -0.28 -6.33 -6.95
N VAL A 153 0.80 -6.21 -6.18
CA VAL A 153 1.98 -7.07 -6.28
C VAL A 153 2.02 -8.03 -5.11
N PHE A 154 1.81 -9.31 -5.36
CA PHE A 154 1.82 -10.35 -4.33
C PHE A 154 2.64 -11.57 -4.78
N VAL A 155 3.10 -12.36 -3.80
CA VAL A 155 3.83 -13.61 -4.04
C VAL A 155 2.84 -14.77 -3.98
N ALA A 156 2.68 -15.48 -5.11
CA ALA A 156 1.82 -16.66 -5.19
C ALA A 156 2.30 -17.78 -4.25
N LYS A 157 1.38 -18.60 -3.80
CA LYS A 157 1.61 -19.72 -2.85
C LYS A 157 2.16 -19.28 -1.49
N THR A 158 1.90 -18.02 -1.09
CA THR A 158 2.25 -17.47 0.21
C THR A 158 1.02 -16.99 0.98
N VAL A 159 1.25 -16.44 2.16
CA VAL A 159 0.20 -15.79 2.96
C VAL A 159 -0.46 -14.62 2.21
N GLU A 160 0.24 -13.97 1.28
CA GLU A 160 -0.31 -12.84 0.52
C GLU A 160 -1.41 -13.25 -0.47
N GLU A 161 -1.36 -14.45 -1.03
CA GLU A 161 -2.44 -14.97 -1.88
C GLU A 161 -3.75 -15.04 -1.10
N LYS A 162 -3.73 -15.60 0.13
CA LYS A 162 -4.88 -15.63 1.03
C LYS A 162 -5.37 -14.23 1.43
N VAL A 163 -4.45 -13.27 1.56
CA VAL A 163 -4.80 -11.85 1.78
C VAL A 163 -5.57 -11.31 0.59
N CYS A 164 -5.08 -11.53 -0.64
CA CYS A 164 -5.72 -11.07 -1.86
C CYS A 164 -7.13 -11.65 -2.01
N ASP A 165 -7.30 -12.97 -1.80
CA ASP A 165 -8.62 -13.62 -1.87
C ASP A 165 -9.60 -13.04 -0.85
N SER A 166 -9.15 -12.89 0.40
CA SER A 166 -9.97 -12.30 1.47
C SER A 166 -10.37 -10.86 1.18
N VAL A 167 -9.46 -10.07 0.60
CA VAL A 167 -9.72 -8.66 0.27
C VAL A 167 -10.65 -8.55 -0.93
N LYS A 168 -10.47 -9.39 -1.94
CA LYS A 168 -11.36 -9.45 -3.11
C LYS A 168 -12.80 -9.65 -2.68
N LEU A 169 -13.07 -10.67 -1.86
CA LEU A 169 -14.41 -10.94 -1.33
C LEU A 169 -14.99 -9.76 -0.54
N LYS A 170 -14.16 -9.10 0.28
CA LYS A 170 -14.61 -7.91 1.05
C LYS A 170 -14.93 -6.73 0.16
N LEU A 171 -14.16 -6.51 -0.91
CA LEU A 171 -14.41 -5.43 -1.86
C LEU A 171 -15.70 -5.67 -2.65
N GLU A 172 -15.91 -6.90 -3.12
CA GLU A 172 -17.16 -7.31 -3.78
C GLU A 172 -18.38 -7.06 -2.87
N ASN A 173 -18.30 -7.45 -1.58
CA ASN A 173 -19.36 -7.19 -0.62
C ASN A 173 -19.58 -5.69 -0.36
N MET A 174 -18.52 -4.89 -0.34
CA MET A 174 -18.63 -3.43 -0.17
C MET A 174 -19.29 -2.76 -1.39
N ASP A 175 -18.99 -3.23 -2.58
CA ASP A 175 -19.59 -2.71 -3.81
C ASP A 175 -21.07 -3.04 -3.88
N LEU A 176 -21.47 -4.27 -3.55
CA LEU A 176 -22.89 -4.65 -3.42
C LEU A 176 -23.67 -3.78 -2.43
N LEU A 177 -23.04 -3.39 -1.31
CA LEU A 177 -23.68 -2.51 -0.32
C LEU A 177 -23.80 -1.05 -0.80
N ASN A 178 -22.87 -0.59 -1.64
CA ASN A 178 -22.86 0.79 -2.15
C ASN A 178 -23.77 0.97 -3.38
N ASP A 179 -23.95 -0.06 -4.20
CA ASP A 179 -24.78 0.00 -5.42
C ASP A 179 -26.30 -0.04 -5.11
N GLY A 180 -26.69 -0.05 -3.84
CA GLY A 180 -28.08 0.15 -3.42
C GLY A 180 -29.02 -1.02 -3.72
N ASP A 181 -28.50 -2.20 -4.01
CA ASP A 181 -29.30 -3.41 -4.31
C ASP A 181 -29.91 -4.07 -3.05
N LEU A 182 -30.19 -3.24 -2.02
CA LEU A 182 -30.97 -3.64 -0.84
C LEU A 182 -32.46 -3.32 -1.01
N THR A 183 -32.97 -3.23 -2.23
CA THR A 183 -34.41 -3.14 -2.50
C THR A 183 -34.97 -4.54 -2.68
N THR A 184 -35.39 -5.15 -1.59
CA THR A 184 -36.45 -6.16 -1.56
C THR A 184 -37.55 -5.71 -0.62
#